data_d5241f9287e0a7eaa04b88cce4270e39
#
_entry.id   d5241f9287e0a7eaa04b88cce4270e39
#
_cell.length_a   1.000
_cell.length_b   1.000
_cell.length_c   1.000
_cell.angle_alpha   90.00
_cell.angle_beta   90.00
_cell.angle_gamma   90.00
#
_symmetry.space_group_name_H-M   'P 1'
#
loop_
_entity.id
_entity.type
_entity.pdbx_description
1 polymer ?
#
loop_
_entity_poly.entity_id
_entity_poly.type
_entity_poly.pdbx_seq_one_letter_code
_entity_poly.pdbx_strand_id
1 'polypeptide(L)' 'MSIGTVKWFNSMKGYGFIQPDDGAKDVFVHISAVEVSGLGSLREGQKLSYDVERGQQGKVSAVNLKNV' A
#
# COMPACT_ATOMS: atom_id res chain seq x y z
N MET A 1 12.96 -1.01 2.45
CA MET A 1 11.93 -1.77 1.74
C MET A 1 11.13 -2.59 2.74
N SER A 2 9.84 -2.41 2.75
CA SER A 2 8.96 -3.09 3.70
C SER A 2 8.11 -4.12 2.98
N ILE A 3 7.64 -5.13 3.72
CA ILE A 3 6.75 -6.14 3.18
C ILE A 3 5.49 -6.15 4.04
N GLY A 4 4.35 -6.23 3.41
CA GLY A 4 3.07 -6.30 4.11
C GLY A 4 2.02 -7.01 3.29
N THR A 5 0.84 -7.15 3.92
CA THR A 5 -0.30 -7.81 3.31
C THR A 5 -1.42 -6.79 3.13
N VAL A 6 -2.02 -6.77 1.95
CA VAL A 6 -3.15 -5.86 1.69
C VAL A 6 -4.30 -6.27 2.59
N LYS A 7 -4.72 -5.35 3.45
CA LYS A 7 -5.83 -5.58 4.36
C LYS A 7 -7.15 -5.44 3.62
N TRP A 8 -7.27 -4.40 2.84
CA TRP A 8 -8.37 -4.20 1.91
C TRP A 8 -8.02 -3.06 0.96
N PHE A 9 -8.68 -3.05 -0.19
CA PHE A 9 -8.47 -2.00 -1.19
C PHE A 9 -9.77 -1.76 -1.93
N ASN A 10 -10.14 -0.49 -2.09
CA ASN A 10 -11.35 -0.10 -2.79
C ASN A 10 -10.98 0.79 -3.98
N SER A 11 -11.03 0.21 -5.18
CA SER A 11 -10.64 0.92 -6.39
C SER A 11 -11.61 2.05 -6.74
N MET A 12 -12.86 1.95 -6.31
CA MET A 12 -13.84 3.02 -6.54
C MET A 12 -13.56 4.24 -5.70
N LYS A 13 -13.17 4.03 -4.45
CA LYS A 13 -12.78 5.13 -3.56
C LYS A 13 -11.35 5.56 -3.80
N GLY A 14 -10.53 4.69 -4.40
CA GLY A 14 -9.18 5.03 -4.78
C GLY A 14 -8.14 4.88 -3.68
N TYR A 15 -8.38 4.03 -2.66
CA TYR A 15 -7.41 3.82 -1.61
C TYR A 15 -7.65 2.50 -0.88
N GLY A 16 -6.66 2.14 -0.08
CA GLY A 16 -6.73 0.95 0.76
C GLY A 16 -5.67 1.00 1.85
N PHE A 17 -5.49 -0.11 2.54
CA PHE A 17 -4.52 -0.21 3.61
C PHE A 17 -3.72 -1.50 3.49
N ILE A 18 -2.44 -1.41 3.84
CA ILE A 18 -1.53 -2.55 3.90
C ILE A 18 -1.16 -2.75 5.36
N GLN A 19 -1.24 -3.98 5.82
CA GLN A 19 -0.79 -4.34 7.16
C GLN A 19 0.67 -4.80 7.07
N PRO A 20 1.61 -4.05 7.65
CA PRO A 20 3.01 -4.45 7.63
C PRO A 20 3.22 -5.79 8.33
N ASP A 21 4.09 -6.63 7.77
CA ASP A 21 4.37 -7.96 8.34
C ASP A 21 5.09 -7.87 9.69
N ASP A 22 5.74 -6.74 9.97
CA ASP A 22 6.44 -6.54 11.24
C ASP A 22 5.50 -6.12 12.39
N GLY A 23 4.20 -6.05 12.14
CA GLY A 23 3.22 -5.69 13.16
C GLY A 23 3.05 -4.20 13.37
N ALA A 24 3.66 -3.36 12.55
CA ALA A 24 3.48 -1.91 12.64
C ALA A 24 2.05 -1.52 12.25
N LYS A 25 1.72 -0.24 12.41
CA LYS A 25 0.40 0.28 12.07
C LYS A 25 0.15 0.16 10.56
N ASP A 26 -1.13 0.01 10.20
CA ASP A 26 -1.54 -0.07 8.81
C ASP A 26 -1.01 1.13 8.02
N VAL A 27 -0.59 0.88 6.79
CA VAL A 27 -0.06 1.91 5.90
C VAL A 27 -1.09 2.20 4.82
N PHE A 28 -1.39 3.48 4.62
CA PHE A 28 -2.31 3.92 3.59
C PHE A 28 -1.68 3.72 2.21
N VAL A 29 -2.49 3.27 1.25
CA VAL A 29 -2.06 3.19 -0.15
C VAL A 29 -3.12 3.83 -1.03
N HIS A 30 -2.69 4.77 -1.88
CA HIS A 30 -3.57 5.46 -2.82
C HIS A 30 -3.51 4.77 -4.18
N ILE A 31 -4.62 4.82 -4.93
CA ILE A 31 -4.69 4.17 -6.24
C ILE A 31 -3.61 4.68 -7.21
N SER A 32 -3.20 5.95 -7.08
CA SER A 32 -2.14 6.48 -7.93
C SER A 32 -0.82 5.72 -7.74
N ALA A 33 -0.51 5.29 -6.52
CA ALA A 33 0.70 4.51 -6.27
C ALA A 33 0.58 3.13 -6.93
N VAL A 34 -0.61 2.54 -6.91
CA VAL A 34 -0.86 1.25 -7.57
C VAL A 34 -0.68 1.38 -9.08
N GLU A 35 -1.22 2.45 -9.66
CA GLU A 35 -1.11 2.69 -11.10
C GLU A 35 0.32 2.94 -11.53
N VAL A 36 1.04 3.79 -10.80
CA VAL A 36 2.45 4.09 -11.09
C VAL A 36 3.31 2.84 -10.99
N SER A 37 2.98 1.94 -10.08
CA SER A 37 3.69 0.69 -9.91
C SER A 37 3.33 -0.37 -10.95
N GLY A 38 2.31 -0.11 -11.77
CA GLY A 38 1.92 -1.03 -12.85
C GLY A 38 1.12 -2.23 -12.38
N LEU A 39 0.59 -2.22 -11.18
CA LEU A 39 -0.15 -3.37 -10.63
C LEU A 39 -1.62 -3.39 -11.02
N GLY A 40 -2.16 -2.27 -11.46
CA GLY A 40 -3.57 -2.17 -11.83
C GLY A 40 -4.51 -2.09 -10.64
N SER A 41 -4.51 -3.08 -9.78
CA SER A 41 -5.32 -3.09 -8.57
C SER A 41 -4.69 -4.00 -7.53
N LEU A 42 -5.21 -3.93 -6.31
CA LEU A 42 -4.75 -4.77 -5.20
C LEU A 42 -5.89 -5.66 -4.74
N ARG A 43 -5.55 -6.83 -4.21
CA ARG A 43 -6.51 -7.77 -3.66
C ARG A 43 -6.29 -7.92 -2.16
N GLU A 44 -7.36 -8.16 -1.42
CA GLU A 44 -7.28 -8.48 -0.01
C GLU A 44 -6.42 -9.73 0.18
N GLY A 45 -5.46 -9.64 1.10
CA GLY A 45 -4.55 -10.75 1.38
C GLY A 45 -3.32 -10.81 0.48
N GLN A 46 -3.21 -9.91 -0.50
CA GLN A 46 -2.07 -9.89 -1.40
C GLN A 46 -0.82 -9.41 -0.67
N LYS A 47 0.30 -10.10 -0.89
CA LYS A 47 1.59 -9.69 -0.34
C LYS A 47 2.28 -8.72 -1.28
N LEU A 48 2.84 -7.66 -0.71
CA LEU A 48 3.54 -6.63 -1.48
C LEU A 48 4.81 -6.22 -0.76
N SER A 49 5.83 -5.83 -1.53
CA SER A 49 6.90 -5.00 -1.01
C SER A 49 6.60 -3.55 -1.37
N TYR A 50 7.02 -2.62 -0.55
CA TYR A 50 6.74 -1.21 -0.75
C TYR A 50 7.72 -0.36 0.02
N ASP A 51 7.81 0.90 -0.37
CA ASP A 51 8.51 1.92 0.40
C ASP A 51 7.48 2.79 1.11
N VAL A 52 7.90 3.40 2.19
CA VAL A 52 7.04 4.28 2.98
C VAL A 52 7.44 5.71 2.71
N GLU A 53 6.48 6.52 2.33
CA GLU A 53 6.69 7.95 2.10
C GLU A 53 5.88 8.75 3.09
N ARG A 54 6.53 9.71 3.74
CA ARG A 54 5.83 10.64 4.63
C ARG A 54 5.28 11.80 3.82
N GLY A 55 3.97 11.92 3.86
CA GLY A 55 3.30 13.07 3.27
C GLY A 55 3.22 14.22 4.25
N GLN A 56 2.43 15.23 3.88
CA GLN A 56 2.18 16.37 4.75
C GLN A 56 1.42 15.92 6.01
N GLN A 57 1.61 16.61 7.10
CA GLN A 57 0.93 16.38 8.39
C GLN A 57 1.26 15.00 8.98
N GLY A 58 2.41 14.45 8.68
CA GLY A 58 2.84 13.19 9.27
C GLY A 58 2.13 11.95 8.76
N LYS A 59 1.33 12.07 7.71
CA LYS A 59 0.67 10.91 7.11
C LYS A 59 1.68 10.08 6.33
N VAL A 60 1.56 8.77 6.47
CA VAL A 60 2.46 7.81 5.85
C VAL A 60 1.70 7.05 4.78
N SER A 61 2.30 6.91 3.60
CA SER A 61 1.69 6.15 2.51
C SER A 61 2.70 5.21 1.88
N ALA A 62 2.17 4.13 1.28
CA ALA A 62 2.99 3.16 0.56
C ALA A 62 3.19 3.62 -0.88
N VAL A 63 4.43 3.50 -1.35
CA VAL A 63 4.79 3.83 -2.73
C VAL A 63 5.73 2.75 -3.26
N ASN A 64 6.00 2.75 -4.56
CA ASN A 64 6.89 1.78 -5.19
C ASN A 64 6.48 0.34 -4.88
N LEU A 65 5.20 0.05 -5.12
CA LEU A 65 4.63 -1.26 -4.81
C LEU A 65 5.14 -2.32 -5.78
N LYS A 66 5.44 -3.50 -5.25
CA LYS A 66 5.84 -4.65 -6.06
C LYS A 66 5.23 -5.92 -5.48
N ASN A 67 4.85 -6.84 -6.36
CA ASN A 67 4.45 -8.18 -5.92
C ASN A 67 5.66 -8.91 -5.36
N VAL A 68 5.44 -9.62 -4.27
CA VAL A 68 6.50 -10.42 -3.63
C VAL A 68 6.48 -11.85 -4.16
#